data_a1c9c57e63e2dc4e87c28923a8165d90
#
_entry.id   a1c9c57e63e2dc4e87c28923a8165d90
#
_cell.length_a   1.000
_cell.length_b   1.000
_cell.length_c   1.000
_cell.angle_alpha   90.00
_cell.angle_beta   90.00
_cell.angle_gamma   90.00
#
_symmetry.space_group_name_H-M   'P 1'
#
loop_
_entity.id
_entity.type
_entity.pdbx_description
1 polymer ?
#
loop_
_entity_poly.entity_id
_entity_poly.type
_entity_poly.pdbx_seq_one_letter_code
_entity_poly.pdbx_strand_id
1 'polypeptide(L)'
;MAAFRIFGISLLVTVAALVVGYAHGGVNDLFLLLVLAALEVSLSFDNAIINAAILKQMSRFWRQMFLTIGILIAVFGMRLLFPLLIVWATAGIDPVRAMELALHPPAHGALEFPDGSPSYEKLILAAHPQIAAFGGTFLLTLFLEFIVYDRDIKWLKWIEAPFARIGRLGQVSVVMVVAALVLAATHLTHSGNERATVLTAGLLGLVTYLVVNGLSRALRPPDVDTVTAGKAVGMAGLTLFFYLEVLDAAFSFDGVTGAFALTSDPIVIALGLGLVGSMFVRSITIFLVQQEALDRYVYLEHGAHWAIGALAVIMLLSIEQRFEIPEAVTASVGVVFIGAAFGWSVLRNRRSTRVSAPGP
;
A
#
# COMPACT_ATOMS: atom_id res chain seq x y z
N MET A 1 12.22 14.67 -22.28
CA MET A 1 11.00 15.52 -22.24
C MET A 1 9.79 14.84 -21.61
N ALA A 2 9.47 13.57 -21.90
CA ALA A 2 8.31 12.89 -21.30
C ALA A 2 8.38 12.78 -19.77
N ALA A 3 9.51 12.36 -19.21
CA ALA A 3 9.70 12.23 -17.75
C ALA A 3 9.52 13.59 -17.04
N PHE A 4 10.07 14.67 -17.55
CA PHE A 4 9.91 16.00 -16.96
C PHE A 4 8.44 16.46 -16.95
N ARG A 5 7.65 16.09 -17.94
CA ARG A 5 6.21 16.40 -18.01
C ARG A 5 5.39 15.59 -17.01
N ILE A 6 5.84 14.37 -16.67
CA ILE A 6 5.18 13.51 -15.68
C ILE A 6 5.52 13.95 -14.26
N PHE A 7 6.80 14.16 -13.97
CA PHE A 7 7.28 14.50 -12.63
C PHE A 7 7.25 16.00 -12.31
N GLY A 8 7.04 16.89 -13.30
CA GLY A 8 7.09 18.33 -13.12
C GLY A 8 6.11 18.85 -12.06
N ILE A 9 4.87 18.34 -12.05
CA ILE A 9 3.87 18.72 -11.05
C ILE A 9 4.30 18.23 -9.65
N SER A 10 4.80 16.99 -9.53
CA SER A 10 5.27 16.48 -8.24
C SER A 10 6.45 17.27 -7.71
N LEU A 11 7.39 17.64 -8.57
CA LEU A 11 8.53 18.50 -8.18
C LEU A 11 8.07 19.89 -7.74
N LEU A 12 7.11 20.49 -8.44
CA LEU A 12 6.57 21.81 -8.07
C LEU A 12 5.86 21.73 -6.70
N VAL A 13 5.03 20.70 -6.49
CA VAL A 13 4.35 20.46 -5.21
C VAL A 13 5.37 20.21 -4.11
N THR A 14 6.44 19.46 -4.38
CA THR A 14 7.52 19.23 -3.42
C THR A 14 8.19 20.52 -3.01
N VAL A 15 8.55 21.39 -3.97
CA VAL A 15 9.16 22.68 -3.66
C VAL A 15 8.21 23.54 -2.81
N ALA A 16 6.92 23.58 -3.15
CA ALA A 16 5.92 24.30 -2.36
C ALA A 16 5.80 23.76 -0.94
N ALA A 17 5.74 22.43 -0.78
CA ALA A 17 5.69 21.77 0.53
C ALA A 17 6.96 22.04 1.37
N LEU A 18 8.13 22.01 0.74
CA LEU A 18 9.40 22.35 1.41
C LEU A 18 9.44 23.79 1.90
N VAL A 19 8.91 24.74 1.10
CA VAL A 19 8.80 26.15 1.49
C VAL A 19 7.87 26.31 2.69
N VAL A 20 6.71 25.61 2.67
CA VAL A 20 5.74 25.65 3.78
C VAL A 20 6.35 25.01 5.04
N GLY A 21 6.99 23.85 4.93
CA GLY A 21 7.65 23.19 6.06
C GLY A 21 8.78 24.04 6.65
N TYR A 22 9.59 24.68 5.79
CA TYR A 22 10.61 25.62 6.27
C TYR A 22 10.01 26.81 7.00
N ALA A 23 8.91 27.36 6.51
CA ALA A 23 8.21 28.48 7.15
C ALA A 23 7.55 28.06 8.48
N HIS A 24 7.17 26.77 8.63
CA HIS A 24 6.52 26.23 9.83
C HIS A 24 7.51 25.99 10.98
N GLY A 25 8.55 25.19 10.77
CA GLY A 25 9.52 24.81 11.82
C GLY A 25 10.99 24.89 11.38
N GLY A 26 11.29 25.66 10.33
CA GLY A 26 12.65 25.94 9.87
C GLY A 26 13.35 24.73 9.25
N VAL A 27 14.68 24.62 9.50
CA VAL A 27 15.53 23.58 8.89
C VAL A 27 15.14 22.18 9.42
N ASN A 28 14.66 22.07 10.65
CA ASN A 28 14.28 20.79 11.23
C ASN A 28 13.08 20.18 10.49
N ASP A 29 12.02 20.94 10.30
CA ASP A 29 10.82 20.46 9.59
C ASP A 29 11.10 20.21 8.11
N LEU A 30 11.96 21.02 7.48
CA LEU A 30 12.44 20.77 6.13
C LEU A 30 13.12 19.39 6.04
N PHE A 31 14.00 19.06 6.99
CA PHE A 31 14.68 17.78 7.01
C PHE A 31 13.71 16.62 7.24
N LEU A 32 12.83 16.72 8.23
CA LEU A 32 11.79 15.71 8.52
C LEU A 32 10.89 15.47 7.32
N LEU A 33 10.45 16.53 6.65
CA LEU A 33 9.63 16.45 5.47
C LEU A 33 10.33 15.71 4.31
N LEU A 34 11.61 15.96 4.10
CA LEU A 34 12.41 15.25 3.10
C LEU A 34 12.56 13.76 3.46
N VAL A 35 12.79 13.43 4.72
CA VAL A 35 12.90 12.05 5.20
C VAL A 35 11.56 11.33 5.00
N LEU A 36 10.45 11.93 5.43
CA LEU A 36 9.11 11.36 5.27
C LEU A 36 8.75 11.16 3.79
N ALA A 37 9.05 12.14 2.94
CA ALA A 37 8.83 12.02 1.49
C ALA A 37 9.65 10.87 0.87
N ALA A 38 10.91 10.73 1.27
CA ALA A 38 11.77 9.65 0.79
C ALA A 38 11.29 8.26 1.27
N LEU A 39 10.86 8.15 2.52
CA LEU A 39 10.25 6.93 3.07
C LEU A 39 9.00 6.55 2.30
N GLU A 40 8.07 7.48 2.13
CA GLU A 40 6.81 7.23 1.42
C GLU A 40 7.05 6.76 -0.02
N VAL A 41 7.94 7.43 -0.75
CA VAL A 41 8.29 7.03 -2.13
C VAL A 41 8.88 5.62 -2.16
N SER A 42 9.67 5.26 -1.15
CA SER A 42 10.30 3.94 -1.06
C SER A 42 9.29 2.85 -0.68
N LEU A 43 8.42 3.12 0.29
CA LEU A 43 7.37 2.19 0.75
C LEU A 43 6.27 2.00 -0.31
N SER A 44 5.93 3.06 -1.05
CA SER A 44 4.82 3.04 -2.00
C SER A 44 5.22 2.68 -3.44
N PHE A 45 6.44 2.23 -3.67
CA PHE A 45 6.88 1.88 -5.03
C PHE A 45 6.20 0.60 -5.56
N ASP A 46 6.02 -0.40 -4.71
CA ASP A 46 5.25 -1.62 -4.99
C ASP A 46 3.78 -1.29 -5.24
N ASN A 47 3.18 -0.41 -4.42
CA ASN A 47 1.84 0.11 -4.64
C ASN A 47 1.71 0.76 -6.02
N ALA A 48 2.67 1.59 -6.44
CA ALA A 48 2.66 2.20 -7.77
C ALA A 48 2.68 1.17 -8.92
N ILE A 49 3.40 0.06 -8.77
CA ILE A 49 3.43 -1.03 -9.76
C ILE A 49 2.08 -1.73 -9.84
N ILE A 50 1.47 -2.07 -8.70
CA ILE A 50 0.15 -2.72 -8.66
C ILE A 50 -0.92 -1.78 -9.20
N ASN A 51 -0.92 -0.52 -8.80
CA ASN A 51 -1.81 0.49 -9.34
C ASN A 51 -1.67 0.59 -10.87
N ALA A 52 -0.45 0.57 -11.40
CA ALA A 52 -0.21 0.58 -12.84
C ALA A 52 -0.77 -0.66 -13.54
N ALA A 53 -0.65 -1.85 -12.95
CA ALA A 53 -1.19 -3.10 -13.48
C ALA A 53 -2.73 -3.07 -13.56
N ILE A 54 -3.39 -2.55 -12.52
CA ILE A 54 -4.86 -2.44 -12.48
C ILE A 54 -5.35 -1.33 -13.41
N LEU A 55 -4.70 -0.16 -13.44
CA LEU A 55 -5.05 0.96 -14.31
C LEU A 55 -5.01 0.60 -15.80
N LYS A 56 -4.17 -0.35 -16.21
CA LYS A 56 -4.19 -0.87 -17.59
C LYS A 56 -5.53 -1.52 -17.96
N GLN A 57 -6.22 -2.10 -17.00
CA GLN A 57 -7.52 -2.76 -17.18
C GLN A 57 -8.69 -1.76 -17.18
N MET A 58 -8.48 -0.51 -16.77
CA MET A 58 -9.50 0.53 -16.65
C MET A 58 -9.65 1.34 -17.93
N SER A 59 -10.87 1.83 -18.21
CA SER A 59 -11.13 2.79 -19.26
C SER A 59 -10.37 4.11 -19.02
N ARG A 60 -10.23 4.92 -20.08
CA ARG A 60 -9.54 6.22 -19.98
C ARG A 60 -10.17 7.14 -18.94
N PHE A 61 -11.51 7.14 -18.85
CA PHE A 61 -12.24 7.93 -17.84
C PHE A 61 -11.88 7.51 -16.41
N TRP A 62 -12.00 6.23 -16.08
CA TRP A 62 -11.72 5.74 -14.72
C TRP A 62 -10.25 5.85 -14.35
N ARG A 63 -9.36 5.69 -15.32
CA ARG A 63 -7.92 5.93 -15.12
C ARG A 63 -7.65 7.40 -14.77
N GLN A 64 -8.29 8.35 -15.45
CA GLN A 64 -8.17 9.77 -15.11
C GLN A 64 -8.79 10.09 -13.75
N MET A 65 -9.95 9.51 -13.44
CA MET A 65 -10.59 9.65 -12.12
C MET A 65 -9.65 9.23 -11.00
N PHE A 66 -9.02 8.07 -11.11
CA PHE A 66 -8.06 7.62 -10.10
C PHE A 66 -6.84 8.55 -10.02
N LEU A 67 -6.27 8.95 -11.14
CA LEU A 67 -5.10 9.84 -11.18
C LEU A 67 -5.40 11.29 -10.80
N THR A 68 -6.62 11.66 -10.49
CA THR A 68 -7.05 12.99 -10.04
C THR A 68 -7.78 12.93 -8.70
N ILE A 69 -9.00 12.42 -8.68
CA ILE A 69 -9.82 12.32 -7.47
C ILE A 69 -9.26 11.27 -6.51
N GLY A 70 -8.81 10.11 -7.02
CA GLY A 70 -8.18 9.09 -6.19
C GLY A 70 -6.99 9.62 -5.41
N ILE A 71 -6.18 10.51 -6.00
CA ILE A 71 -5.07 11.13 -5.27
C ILE A 71 -5.56 12.04 -4.15
N LEU A 72 -6.63 12.79 -4.36
CA LEU A 72 -7.22 13.61 -3.29
C LEU A 72 -7.73 12.71 -2.16
N ILE A 73 -8.34 11.58 -2.48
CA ILE A 73 -8.75 10.56 -1.51
C ILE A 73 -7.51 9.99 -0.81
N ALA A 74 -6.46 9.65 -1.54
CA ALA A 74 -5.22 9.12 -0.97
C ALA A 74 -4.53 10.12 -0.01
N VAL A 75 -4.47 11.41 -0.37
CA VAL A 75 -3.82 12.45 0.44
C VAL A 75 -4.67 12.79 1.67
N PHE A 76 -5.94 13.12 1.47
CA PHE A 76 -6.81 13.61 2.54
C PHE A 76 -7.61 12.50 3.20
N GLY A 77 -8.11 11.53 2.43
CA GLY A 77 -8.90 10.42 2.94
C GLY A 77 -8.06 9.44 3.73
N MET A 78 -7.04 8.87 3.09
CA MET A 78 -6.29 7.75 3.67
C MET A 78 -5.25 8.21 4.71
N ARG A 79 -4.64 9.38 4.54
CA ARG A 79 -3.59 9.85 5.44
C ARG A 79 -4.07 10.79 6.56
N LEU A 80 -5.23 11.43 6.40
CA LEU A 80 -5.80 12.31 7.42
C LEU A 80 -7.11 11.76 7.99
N LEU A 81 -8.12 11.48 7.15
CA LEU A 81 -9.43 11.06 7.63
C LEU A 81 -9.46 9.62 8.12
N PHE A 82 -8.77 8.70 7.44
CA PHE A 82 -8.79 7.28 7.79
C PHE A 82 -8.19 7.01 9.19
N PRO A 83 -7.04 7.57 9.58
CA PRO A 83 -6.54 7.47 10.95
C PRO A 83 -7.51 8.04 11.99
N LEU A 84 -8.18 9.17 11.69
CA LEU A 84 -9.20 9.73 12.57
C LEU A 84 -10.41 8.79 12.75
N LEU A 85 -10.87 8.16 11.66
CA LEU A 85 -11.95 7.18 11.71
C LEU A 85 -11.56 5.94 12.51
N ILE A 86 -10.30 5.52 12.43
CA ILE A 86 -9.79 4.41 13.23
C ILE A 86 -9.79 4.77 14.72
N VAL A 87 -9.28 5.94 15.11
CA VAL A 87 -9.29 6.40 16.49
C VAL A 87 -10.74 6.49 17.01
N TRP A 88 -11.66 6.98 16.20
CA TRP A 88 -13.09 6.96 16.53
C TRP A 88 -13.60 5.53 16.76
N ALA A 89 -13.34 4.62 15.85
CA ALA A 89 -13.86 3.25 15.92
C ALA A 89 -13.24 2.44 17.06
N THR A 90 -11.96 2.68 17.39
CA THR A 90 -11.20 1.90 18.39
C THR A 90 -11.26 2.49 19.79
N ALA A 91 -11.11 3.81 19.91
CA ALA A 91 -11.08 4.53 21.18
C ALA A 91 -12.44 5.16 21.54
N GLY A 92 -13.42 5.13 20.64
CA GLY A 92 -14.74 5.75 20.85
C GLY A 92 -14.69 7.28 20.95
N ILE A 93 -13.63 7.92 20.50
CA ILE A 93 -13.44 9.37 20.56
C ILE A 93 -14.05 9.99 19.30
N ASP A 94 -14.90 11.00 19.50
CA ASP A 94 -15.52 11.74 18.40
C ASP A 94 -14.47 12.25 17.39
N PRO A 95 -14.73 12.16 16.07
CA PRO A 95 -13.78 12.59 15.04
C PRO A 95 -13.33 14.04 15.13
N VAL A 96 -14.21 14.94 15.63
CA VAL A 96 -13.87 16.36 15.85
C VAL A 96 -12.86 16.46 16.98
N ARG A 97 -13.08 15.72 18.07
CA ARG A 97 -12.14 15.66 19.19
C ARG A 97 -10.81 14.99 18.79
N ALA A 98 -10.85 13.95 17.98
CA ALA A 98 -9.64 13.31 17.45
C ALA A 98 -8.83 14.28 16.58
N MET A 99 -9.52 15.08 15.74
CA MET A 99 -8.88 16.15 14.94
C MET A 99 -8.26 17.21 15.84
N GLU A 100 -8.95 17.64 16.89
CA GLU A 100 -8.43 18.61 17.85
C GLU A 100 -7.16 18.11 18.55
N LEU A 101 -7.16 16.85 18.98
CA LEU A 101 -5.99 16.19 19.56
C LEU A 101 -4.82 16.09 18.56
N ALA A 102 -5.11 15.82 17.28
CA ALA A 102 -4.11 15.76 16.24
C ALA A 102 -3.48 17.14 15.95
N LEU A 103 -4.28 18.20 15.97
CA LEU A 103 -3.81 19.57 15.70
C LEU A 103 -3.12 20.23 16.92
N HIS A 104 -3.33 19.72 18.11
CA HIS A 104 -2.75 20.25 19.35
C HIS A 104 -2.02 19.14 20.13
N PRO A 105 -0.91 18.61 19.59
CA PRO A 105 -0.13 17.56 20.28
C PRO A 105 0.46 18.09 21.58
N PRO A 106 0.69 17.23 22.58
CA PRO A 106 1.33 17.63 23.81
C PRO A 106 2.80 18.07 23.57
N ALA A 107 3.32 18.90 24.46
CA ALA A 107 4.67 19.43 24.35
C ALA A 107 5.73 18.32 24.33
N HIS A 108 6.78 18.52 23.56
CA HIS A 108 7.95 17.62 23.45
C HIS A 108 7.65 16.19 22.97
N GLY A 109 6.55 15.97 22.20
CA GLY A 109 6.22 14.65 21.71
C GLY A 109 5.80 13.66 22.80
N ALA A 110 5.24 14.16 23.91
CA ALA A 110 4.73 13.30 24.95
C ALA A 110 3.50 12.51 24.48
N LEU A 111 3.38 11.24 24.88
CA LEU A 111 2.22 10.42 24.56
C LEU A 111 0.98 10.77 25.37
N GLU A 112 1.10 11.57 26.40
CA GLU A 112 0.03 12.02 27.29
C GLU A 112 0.12 13.53 27.56
N PHE A 113 -1.04 14.13 27.75
CA PHE A 113 -1.14 15.49 28.24
C PHE A 113 -0.85 15.56 29.75
N PRO A 114 -0.55 16.74 30.32
CA PRO A 114 -0.29 16.90 31.76
C PRO A 114 -1.44 16.45 32.68
N ASP A 115 -2.66 16.38 32.16
CA ASP A 115 -3.88 15.89 32.86
C ASP A 115 -4.04 14.36 32.79
N GLY A 116 -3.08 13.64 32.15
CA GLY A 116 -3.12 12.19 31.96
C GLY A 116 -4.00 11.72 30.78
N SER A 117 -4.60 12.62 30.03
CA SER A 117 -5.34 12.25 28.83
C SER A 117 -4.40 11.82 27.70
N PRO A 118 -4.79 10.80 26.88
CA PRO A 118 -3.91 10.29 25.82
C PRO A 118 -3.81 11.31 24.67
N SER A 119 -2.60 11.39 24.08
CA SER A 119 -2.39 12.11 22.81
C SER A 119 -3.02 11.36 21.63
N TYR A 120 -3.18 12.06 20.51
CA TYR A 120 -3.60 11.42 19.25
C TYR A 120 -2.66 10.29 18.83
N GLU A 121 -1.35 10.51 18.95
CA GLU A 121 -0.31 9.52 18.69
C GLU A 121 -0.49 8.26 19.54
N LYS A 122 -0.72 8.39 20.84
CA LYS A 122 -0.98 7.25 21.73
C LYS A 122 -2.20 6.45 21.32
N LEU A 123 -3.26 7.12 20.86
CA LEU A 123 -4.48 6.47 20.38
C LEU A 123 -4.26 5.68 19.08
N ILE A 124 -3.50 6.22 18.15
CA ILE A 124 -3.13 5.52 16.90
C ILE A 124 -2.27 4.30 17.21
N LEU A 125 -1.25 4.45 18.07
CA LEU A 125 -0.39 3.34 18.50
C LEU A 125 -1.18 2.22 19.21
N ALA A 126 -2.18 2.58 20.01
CA ALA A 126 -3.07 1.62 20.65
C ALA A 126 -3.97 0.86 19.64
N ALA A 127 -4.30 1.48 18.51
CA ALA A 127 -5.06 0.86 17.44
C ALA A 127 -4.19 0.03 16.46
N HIS A 128 -2.87 0.15 16.53
CA HIS A 128 -1.92 -0.51 15.63
C HIS A 128 -2.17 -2.02 15.45
N PRO A 129 -2.38 -2.86 16.50
CA PRO A 129 -2.61 -4.30 16.33
C PRO A 129 -3.80 -4.63 15.44
N GLN A 130 -4.88 -3.84 15.53
CA GLN A 130 -6.09 -4.03 14.74
C GLN A 130 -5.86 -3.69 13.27
N ILE A 131 -5.15 -2.62 13.02
CA ILE A 131 -4.84 -2.12 11.69
C ILE A 131 -3.84 -3.05 11.01
N ALA A 132 -2.83 -3.49 11.73
CA ALA A 132 -1.87 -4.47 11.27
C ALA A 132 -2.55 -5.80 10.90
N ALA A 133 -3.53 -6.24 11.69
CA ALA A 133 -4.34 -7.42 11.37
C ALA A 133 -5.20 -7.21 10.13
N PHE A 134 -5.91 -6.08 10.01
CA PHE A 134 -6.74 -5.75 8.85
C PHE A 134 -5.89 -5.65 7.56
N GLY A 135 -4.88 -4.79 7.56
CA GLY A 135 -4.01 -4.57 6.41
C GLY A 135 -3.20 -5.82 6.06
N GLY A 136 -2.61 -6.47 7.06
CA GLY A 136 -1.83 -7.69 6.89
C GLY A 136 -2.62 -8.82 6.25
N THR A 137 -3.86 -9.08 6.69
CA THR A 137 -4.73 -10.11 6.06
C THR A 137 -5.21 -9.71 4.68
N PHE A 138 -5.54 -8.43 4.45
CA PHE A 138 -5.90 -7.92 3.13
C PHE A 138 -4.75 -8.13 2.13
N LEU A 139 -3.54 -7.67 2.47
CA LEU A 139 -2.36 -7.78 1.61
C LEU A 139 -1.89 -9.24 1.44
N LEU A 140 -1.97 -10.06 2.51
CA LEU A 140 -1.65 -11.49 2.42
C LEU A 140 -2.60 -12.20 1.46
N THR A 141 -3.89 -11.84 1.47
CA THR A 141 -4.87 -12.41 0.53
C THR A 141 -4.53 -12.04 -0.90
N LEU A 142 -4.20 -10.76 -1.15
CA LEU A 142 -3.77 -10.26 -2.46
C LEU A 142 -2.54 -11.04 -2.97
N PHE A 143 -1.52 -11.20 -2.14
CA PHE A 143 -0.31 -11.94 -2.46
C PHE A 143 -0.57 -13.42 -2.74
N LEU A 144 -1.33 -14.10 -1.87
CA LEU A 144 -1.61 -15.52 -2.04
C LEU A 144 -2.50 -15.79 -3.27
N GLU A 145 -3.49 -14.95 -3.55
CA GLU A 145 -4.29 -15.03 -4.78
C GLU A 145 -3.40 -14.90 -6.02
N PHE A 146 -2.40 -14.02 -5.98
CA PHE A 146 -1.45 -13.87 -7.08
C PHE A 146 -0.60 -15.12 -7.30
N ILE A 147 -0.05 -15.72 -6.23
CA ILE A 147 0.89 -16.86 -6.30
C ILE A 147 0.19 -18.19 -6.57
N VAL A 148 -1.02 -18.36 -6.03
CA VAL A 148 -1.81 -19.59 -6.16
C VAL A 148 -2.43 -19.71 -7.56
N TYR A 149 -2.61 -18.59 -8.27
CA TYR A 149 -3.10 -18.63 -9.64
C TYR A 149 -2.03 -19.15 -10.61
N ASP A 150 -2.39 -20.14 -11.45
CA ASP A 150 -1.45 -20.72 -12.42
C ASP A 150 -1.24 -19.76 -13.61
N ARG A 151 -0.10 -19.07 -13.59
CA ARG A 151 0.30 -18.09 -14.62
C ARG A 151 1.36 -18.67 -15.54
N ASP A 152 1.35 -18.26 -16.81
CA ASP A 152 2.34 -18.66 -17.81
C ASP A 152 3.75 -18.20 -17.44
N ILE A 153 3.84 -16.98 -16.91
CA ILE A 153 5.12 -16.39 -16.46
C ILE A 153 5.22 -16.58 -14.96
N LYS A 154 6.30 -17.22 -14.52
CA LYS A 154 6.66 -17.39 -13.11
C LYS A 154 8.08 -16.89 -12.90
N TRP A 155 8.30 -16.08 -11.88
CA TRP A 155 9.61 -15.55 -11.51
C TRP A 155 10.39 -16.54 -10.66
N LEU A 156 9.87 -16.86 -9.48
CA LEU A 156 10.45 -17.84 -8.55
C LEU A 156 9.76 -19.21 -8.72
N LYS A 157 10.06 -19.87 -9.85
CA LYS A 157 9.40 -21.12 -10.27
C LYS A 157 9.38 -22.21 -9.19
N TRP A 158 10.43 -22.29 -8.37
CA TRP A 158 10.57 -23.30 -7.33
C TRP A 158 9.58 -23.12 -6.16
N ILE A 159 9.07 -21.90 -5.94
CA ILE A 159 8.01 -21.60 -4.98
C ILE A 159 6.66 -21.49 -5.70
N GLU A 160 6.58 -20.66 -6.75
CA GLU A 160 5.30 -20.35 -7.41
C GLU A 160 4.66 -21.59 -8.05
N ALA A 161 5.44 -22.54 -8.58
CA ALA A 161 4.89 -23.73 -9.21
C ALA A 161 4.24 -24.73 -8.20
N PRO A 162 4.79 -25.00 -7.02
CA PRO A 162 4.09 -25.75 -5.96
C PRO A 162 2.81 -25.06 -5.49
N PHE A 163 2.83 -23.74 -5.25
CA PHE A 163 1.66 -22.99 -4.83
C PHE A 163 0.55 -23.03 -5.90
N ALA A 164 0.87 -22.85 -7.17
CA ALA A 164 -0.09 -22.97 -8.26
C ALA A 164 -0.72 -24.38 -8.37
N ARG A 165 0.01 -25.44 -8.01
CA ARG A 165 -0.56 -26.81 -7.95
C ARG A 165 -1.57 -26.96 -6.81
N ILE A 166 -1.25 -26.43 -5.62
CA ILE A 166 -2.13 -26.46 -4.45
C ILE A 166 -3.36 -25.60 -4.72
N GLY A 167 -3.23 -24.52 -5.46
CA GLY A 167 -4.31 -23.60 -5.85
C GLY A 167 -5.47 -24.26 -6.59
N ARG A 168 -5.22 -25.41 -7.25
CA ARG A 168 -6.27 -26.19 -7.91
C ARG A 168 -7.32 -26.76 -6.95
N LEU A 169 -7.02 -26.80 -5.64
CA LEU A 169 -7.97 -27.27 -4.61
C LEU A 169 -9.07 -26.23 -4.31
N GLY A 170 -8.98 -25.02 -4.87
CA GLY A 170 -9.91 -23.93 -4.58
C GLY A 170 -9.80 -23.39 -3.15
N GLN A 171 -10.10 -22.14 -2.93
CA GLN A 171 -10.14 -21.46 -1.61
C GLN A 171 -8.86 -21.57 -0.76
N VAL A 172 -7.74 -22.06 -1.31
CA VAL A 172 -6.49 -22.30 -0.57
C VAL A 172 -5.93 -20.99 0.00
N SER A 173 -5.99 -19.89 -0.74
CA SER A 173 -5.58 -18.56 -0.28
C SER A 173 -6.34 -18.15 0.98
N VAL A 174 -7.67 -18.33 0.98
CA VAL A 174 -8.52 -18.01 2.13
C VAL A 174 -8.16 -18.86 3.36
N VAL A 175 -7.98 -20.18 3.17
CA VAL A 175 -7.59 -21.08 4.25
C VAL A 175 -6.23 -20.69 4.84
N MET A 176 -5.25 -20.36 4.00
CA MET A 176 -3.92 -19.94 4.45
C MET A 176 -3.96 -18.60 5.21
N VAL A 177 -4.75 -17.64 4.72
CA VAL A 177 -4.92 -16.35 5.41
C VAL A 177 -5.57 -16.52 6.77
N VAL A 178 -6.66 -17.31 6.85
CA VAL A 178 -7.34 -17.57 8.12
C VAL A 178 -6.41 -18.31 9.08
N ALA A 179 -5.66 -19.30 8.61
CA ALA A 179 -4.67 -20.00 9.44
C ALA A 179 -3.57 -19.03 9.95
N ALA A 180 -3.03 -18.17 9.09
CA ALA A 180 -2.04 -17.16 9.48
C ALA A 180 -2.61 -16.17 10.51
N LEU A 181 -3.84 -15.69 10.31
CA LEU A 181 -4.52 -14.80 11.25
C LEU A 181 -4.76 -15.48 12.61
N VAL A 182 -5.23 -16.73 12.62
CA VAL A 182 -5.44 -17.49 13.87
C VAL A 182 -4.11 -17.70 14.60
N LEU A 183 -3.05 -18.04 13.89
CA LEU A 183 -1.70 -18.17 14.47
C LEU A 183 -1.23 -16.82 15.05
N ALA A 184 -1.33 -15.74 14.31
CA ALA A 184 -0.98 -14.40 14.78
C ALA A 184 -1.79 -14.03 16.04
N ALA A 185 -3.13 -14.15 15.98
CA ALA A 185 -4.00 -13.83 17.10
C ALA A 185 -3.77 -14.70 18.35
N THR A 186 -3.35 -15.95 18.19
CA THR A 186 -3.10 -16.85 19.35
C THR A 186 -1.74 -16.66 19.98
N HIS A 187 -0.72 -16.31 19.18
CA HIS A 187 0.66 -16.23 19.65
C HIS A 187 1.17 -14.81 19.88
N LEU A 188 0.54 -13.80 19.25
CA LEU A 188 0.99 -12.40 19.29
C LEU A 188 0.07 -11.49 20.12
N THR A 189 -0.98 -12.05 20.77
CA THR A 189 -1.84 -11.28 21.68
C THR A 189 -1.75 -11.81 23.10
N HIS A 190 -1.88 -10.91 24.09
CA HIS A 190 -1.69 -11.24 25.51
C HIS A 190 -3.01 -11.39 26.27
N SER A 191 -4.14 -10.97 25.71
CA SER A 191 -5.45 -11.08 26.36
C SER A 191 -6.51 -11.63 25.42
N GLY A 192 -7.58 -12.20 26.00
CA GLY A 192 -8.72 -12.71 25.22
C GLY A 192 -9.46 -11.61 24.45
N ASN A 193 -9.51 -10.41 25.02
CA ASN A 193 -10.16 -9.25 24.38
C ASN A 193 -9.35 -8.75 23.19
N GLU A 194 -8.04 -8.61 23.34
CA GLU A 194 -7.13 -8.25 22.27
C GLU A 194 -7.19 -9.27 21.12
N ARG A 195 -7.17 -10.56 21.45
CA ARG A 195 -7.32 -11.64 20.48
C ARG A 195 -8.61 -11.54 19.68
N ALA A 196 -9.74 -11.30 20.36
CA ALA A 196 -11.03 -11.14 19.68
C ALA A 196 -11.01 -9.93 18.73
N THR A 197 -10.42 -8.82 19.15
CA THR A 197 -10.32 -7.60 18.36
C THR A 197 -9.42 -7.79 17.13
N VAL A 198 -8.26 -8.41 17.30
CA VAL A 198 -7.34 -8.76 16.20
C VAL A 198 -8.00 -9.72 15.20
N LEU A 199 -8.67 -10.77 15.68
CA LEU A 199 -9.42 -11.71 14.81
C LEU A 199 -10.52 -10.98 14.03
N THR A 200 -11.29 -10.11 14.68
CA THR A 200 -12.36 -9.36 14.03
C THR A 200 -11.80 -8.43 12.97
N ALA A 201 -10.77 -7.68 13.28
CA ALA A 201 -10.12 -6.77 12.34
C ALA A 201 -9.51 -7.52 11.13
N GLY A 202 -8.80 -8.62 11.39
CA GLY A 202 -8.23 -9.43 10.31
C GLY A 202 -9.28 -10.10 9.43
N LEU A 203 -10.37 -10.61 10.01
CA LEU A 203 -11.50 -11.13 9.22
C LEU A 203 -12.16 -10.05 8.38
N LEU A 204 -12.30 -8.83 8.90
CA LEU A 204 -12.79 -7.69 8.13
C LEU A 204 -11.87 -7.36 6.96
N GLY A 205 -10.54 -7.42 7.13
CA GLY A 205 -9.56 -7.27 6.04
C GLY A 205 -9.76 -8.31 4.94
N LEU A 206 -9.88 -9.57 5.32
CA LEU A 206 -10.17 -10.68 4.39
C LEU A 206 -11.51 -10.48 3.67
N VAL A 207 -12.58 -10.20 4.41
CA VAL A 207 -13.92 -9.96 3.84
C VAL A 207 -13.90 -8.78 2.88
N THR A 208 -13.24 -7.68 3.25
CA THR A 208 -13.10 -6.50 2.38
C THR A 208 -12.43 -6.88 1.06
N TYR A 209 -11.32 -7.64 1.10
CA TYR A 209 -10.67 -8.14 -0.12
C TYR A 209 -11.62 -8.98 -0.96
N LEU A 210 -12.29 -9.96 -0.36
CA LEU A 210 -13.18 -10.88 -1.07
C LEU A 210 -14.38 -10.16 -1.71
N VAL A 211 -14.97 -9.20 -0.99
CA VAL A 211 -16.10 -8.40 -1.51
C VAL A 211 -15.65 -7.54 -2.69
N VAL A 212 -14.57 -6.78 -2.54
CA VAL A 212 -14.11 -5.87 -3.60
C VAL A 212 -13.63 -6.64 -4.82
N ASN A 213 -12.84 -7.71 -4.63
CA ASN A 213 -12.36 -8.55 -5.73
C ASN A 213 -13.49 -9.36 -6.37
N GLY A 214 -14.42 -9.92 -5.57
CA GLY A 214 -15.60 -10.64 -6.06
C GLY A 214 -16.52 -9.72 -6.87
N LEU A 215 -16.79 -8.52 -6.38
CA LEU A 215 -17.60 -7.52 -7.08
C LEU A 215 -16.92 -7.09 -8.40
N SER A 216 -15.60 -6.90 -8.39
CA SER A 216 -14.83 -6.60 -9.59
C SER A 216 -14.97 -7.71 -10.65
N ARG A 217 -14.95 -8.99 -10.25
CA ARG A 217 -15.14 -10.13 -11.15
C ARG A 217 -16.58 -10.22 -11.65
N ALA A 218 -17.56 -10.06 -10.75
CA ALA A 218 -18.98 -10.16 -11.09
C ALA A 218 -19.45 -9.08 -12.06
N LEU A 219 -18.85 -7.89 -12.02
CA LEU A 219 -19.21 -6.76 -12.89
C LEU A 219 -18.42 -6.72 -14.21
N ARG A 220 -17.51 -7.67 -14.46
CA ARG A 220 -16.88 -7.81 -15.78
C ARG A 220 -17.89 -8.40 -16.77
N PRO A 221 -18.05 -7.83 -17.97
CA PRO A 221 -18.88 -8.42 -19.01
C PRO A 221 -18.36 -9.81 -19.39
N PRO A 222 -19.24 -10.81 -19.61
CA PRO A 222 -18.84 -12.19 -19.90
C PRO A 222 -18.14 -12.39 -21.27
N ASP A 223 -18.17 -11.41 -22.18
CA ASP A 223 -17.68 -11.54 -23.55
C ASP A 223 -16.30 -10.89 -23.82
N VAL A 224 -15.45 -10.67 -22.81
CA VAL A 224 -14.16 -10.00 -23.00
C VAL A 224 -12.97 -10.96 -23.13
N ASP A 225 -13.20 -12.15 -23.69
CA ASP A 225 -12.11 -13.06 -24.12
C ASP A 225 -11.58 -12.74 -25.54
N THR A 226 -12.11 -11.75 -26.21
CA THR A 226 -11.56 -11.27 -27.48
C THR A 226 -10.68 -10.05 -27.30
N VAL A 227 -9.52 -10.15 -27.83
CA VAL A 227 -8.32 -9.27 -27.87
C VAL A 227 -8.54 -7.78 -28.24
N THR A 228 -9.75 -7.29 -28.28
CA THR A 228 -10.11 -5.89 -28.51
C THR A 228 -10.64 -5.27 -27.22
N ALA A 229 -9.70 -4.98 -26.31
CA ALA A 229 -9.75 -3.90 -25.33
C ALA A 229 -11.12 -3.56 -24.69
N GLY A 230 -11.80 -4.50 -24.09
CA GLY A 230 -12.90 -4.20 -23.16
C GLY A 230 -12.33 -3.66 -21.82
N LYS A 231 -11.79 -2.43 -21.85
CA LYS A 231 -11.37 -1.77 -20.59
C LYS A 231 -12.60 -1.56 -19.74
N ALA A 232 -12.47 -1.82 -18.43
CA ALA A 232 -13.55 -1.68 -17.45
C ALA A 232 -14.18 -0.28 -17.53
N VAL A 233 -15.45 -0.23 -17.88
CA VAL A 233 -16.30 0.97 -17.98
C VAL A 233 -17.47 0.87 -17.00
N GLY A 234 -18.15 1.97 -16.72
CA GLY A 234 -19.32 1.98 -15.86
C GLY A 234 -19.05 1.41 -14.48
N MET A 235 -19.90 0.50 -14.01
CA MET A 235 -19.79 -0.13 -12.69
C MET A 235 -18.52 -0.96 -12.51
N ALA A 236 -18.05 -1.67 -13.52
CA ALA A 236 -16.79 -2.41 -13.44
C ALA A 236 -15.59 -1.48 -13.25
N GLY A 237 -15.59 -0.31 -13.90
CA GLY A 237 -14.58 0.71 -13.68
C GLY A 237 -14.64 1.34 -12.30
N LEU A 238 -15.85 1.60 -11.79
CA LEU A 238 -16.08 2.09 -10.44
C LEU A 238 -15.56 1.10 -9.38
N THR A 239 -15.83 -0.18 -9.57
CA THR A 239 -15.37 -1.22 -8.64
C THR A 239 -13.84 -1.31 -8.61
N LEU A 240 -13.18 -1.24 -9.77
CA LEU A 240 -11.71 -1.21 -9.82
C LEU A 240 -11.16 0.07 -9.19
N PHE A 241 -11.87 1.20 -9.31
CA PHE A 241 -11.51 2.44 -8.64
C PHE A 241 -11.53 2.25 -7.11
N PHE A 242 -12.64 1.75 -6.55
CA PHE A 242 -12.72 1.45 -5.12
C PHE A 242 -11.72 0.40 -4.66
N TYR A 243 -11.44 -0.61 -5.49
CA TYR A 243 -10.40 -1.59 -5.19
C TYR A 243 -9.03 -0.93 -5.01
N LEU A 244 -8.67 0.00 -5.90
CA LEU A 244 -7.43 0.75 -5.80
C LEU A 244 -7.40 1.64 -4.55
N GLU A 245 -8.52 2.29 -4.19
CA GLU A 245 -8.60 3.12 -2.98
C GLU A 245 -8.43 2.30 -1.69
N VAL A 246 -9.08 1.13 -1.60
CA VAL A 246 -8.92 0.22 -0.45
C VAL A 246 -7.49 -0.32 -0.36
N LEU A 247 -6.90 -0.63 -1.50
CA LEU A 247 -5.52 -1.08 -1.59
C LEU A 247 -4.55 0.01 -1.14
N ASP A 248 -4.76 1.25 -1.60
CA ASP A 248 -3.96 2.40 -1.16
C ASP A 248 -4.12 2.67 0.34
N ALA A 249 -5.33 2.48 0.91
CA ALA A 249 -5.55 2.56 2.35
C ALA A 249 -4.72 1.52 3.13
N ALA A 250 -4.72 0.26 2.67
CA ALA A 250 -3.97 -0.81 3.31
C ALA A 250 -2.45 -0.57 3.32
N PHE A 251 -1.92 0.02 2.24
CA PHE A 251 -0.50 0.40 2.16
C PHE A 251 -0.15 1.68 2.93
N SER A 252 -1.08 2.65 2.96
CA SER A 252 -0.79 3.97 3.54
C SER A 252 -0.64 3.97 5.04
N PHE A 253 -1.24 2.99 5.73
CA PHE A 253 -1.28 3.03 7.19
C PHE A 253 0.08 2.77 7.82
N ASP A 254 0.85 1.86 7.25
CA ASP A 254 2.21 1.55 7.72
C ASP A 254 3.11 2.81 7.68
N GLY A 255 3.00 3.59 6.60
CA GLY A 255 3.67 4.87 6.49
C GLY A 255 3.22 5.91 7.53
N VAL A 256 1.94 5.91 7.94
CA VAL A 256 1.42 6.85 8.95
C VAL A 256 1.95 6.52 10.33
N THR A 257 1.95 5.24 10.74
CA THR A 257 2.52 4.82 12.03
C THR A 257 3.98 5.17 12.14
N GLY A 258 4.74 4.97 11.07
CA GLY A 258 6.13 5.31 11.07
C GLY A 258 6.47 6.77 10.97
N ALA A 259 5.61 7.53 10.38
CA ALA A 259 5.77 8.98 10.47
C ALA A 259 5.74 9.45 11.92
N PHE A 260 4.90 8.84 12.78
CA PHE A 260 4.85 9.17 14.21
C PHE A 260 6.13 8.81 14.98
N ALA A 261 6.87 7.80 14.52
CA ALA A 261 8.19 7.51 15.07
C ALA A 261 9.25 8.60 14.80
N LEU A 262 9.01 9.45 13.78
CA LEU A 262 9.91 10.54 13.38
C LEU A 262 9.45 11.90 13.89
N THR A 263 8.14 12.14 13.86
CA THR A 263 7.54 13.39 14.30
C THR A 263 6.08 13.21 14.65
N SER A 264 5.63 13.89 15.71
CA SER A 264 4.20 13.99 16.06
C SER A 264 3.52 15.22 15.43
N ASP A 265 4.23 16.01 14.61
CA ASP A 265 3.66 17.18 13.94
C ASP A 265 2.80 16.76 12.74
N PRO A 266 1.46 16.93 12.82
CA PRO A 266 0.55 16.49 11.76
C PRO A 266 0.71 17.28 10.46
N ILE A 267 1.23 18.51 10.51
CA ILE A 267 1.48 19.33 9.32
C ILE A 267 2.66 18.75 8.55
N VAL A 268 3.75 18.42 9.25
CA VAL A 268 4.93 17.80 8.62
C VAL A 268 4.58 16.43 8.04
N ILE A 269 3.80 15.61 8.77
CA ILE A 269 3.31 14.31 8.28
C ILE A 269 2.42 14.50 7.03
N ALA A 270 1.44 15.40 7.09
CA ALA A 270 0.53 15.64 5.97
C ALA A 270 1.26 16.17 4.71
N LEU A 271 2.25 17.03 4.88
CA LEU A 271 3.04 17.55 3.76
C LEU A 271 4.01 16.50 3.20
N GLY A 272 4.80 15.84 4.05
CA GLY A 272 5.85 14.91 3.61
C GLY A 272 5.27 13.61 3.07
N LEU A 273 4.59 12.86 3.93
CA LEU A 273 3.98 11.59 3.60
C LEU A 273 2.73 11.76 2.75
N GLY A 274 1.81 12.64 3.18
CA GLY A 274 0.53 12.85 2.49
C GLY A 274 0.72 13.44 1.11
N LEU A 275 1.14 14.69 1.04
CA LEU A 275 1.14 15.45 -0.21
C LEU A 275 2.32 15.07 -1.13
N VAL A 276 3.55 15.17 -0.66
CA VAL A 276 4.74 14.92 -1.49
C VAL A 276 4.80 13.45 -1.90
N GLY A 277 4.67 12.54 -0.93
CA GLY A 277 4.72 11.10 -1.19
C GLY A 277 3.68 10.66 -2.22
N SER A 278 2.40 10.98 -2.01
CA SER A 278 1.32 10.63 -2.95
C SER A 278 1.52 11.19 -4.36
N MET A 279 2.05 12.41 -4.48
CA MET A 279 2.31 13.01 -5.78
C MET A 279 3.45 12.30 -6.53
N PHE A 280 4.46 11.79 -5.82
CA PHE A 280 5.50 10.96 -6.43
C PHE A 280 4.98 9.57 -6.82
N VAL A 281 4.24 8.90 -5.95
CA VAL A 281 3.59 7.59 -6.25
C VAL A 281 2.74 7.71 -7.51
N ARG A 282 1.92 8.77 -7.62
CA ARG A 282 1.16 9.08 -8.83
C ARG A 282 2.06 9.19 -10.07
N SER A 283 3.13 9.96 -9.98
CA SER A 283 4.00 10.18 -11.13
C SER A 283 4.72 8.91 -11.56
N ILE A 284 5.13 8.08 -10.60
CA ILE A 284 5.71 6.75 -10.86
C ILE A 284 4.65 5.85 -11.53
N THR A 285 3.42 5.83 -11.01
CA THR A 285 2.31 5.05 -11.60
C THR A 285 2.04 5.47 -13.04
N ILE A 286 1.93 6.77 -13.32
CA ILE A 286 1.75 7.30 -14.68
C ILE A 286 2.93 6.89 -15.58
N PHE A 287 4.15 7.01 -15.09
CA PHE A 287 5.35 6.64 -15.84
C PHE A 287 5.33 5.16 -16.21
N LEU A 288 5.03 4.28 -15.26
CA LEU A 288 4.94 2.83 -15.49
C LEU A 288 3.88 2.48 -16.53
N VAL A 289 2.71 3.13 -16.46
CA VAL A 289 1.62 2.93 -17.43
C VAL A 289 2.00 3.45 -18.82
N GLN A 290 2.57 4.65 -18.92
CA GLN A 290 2.89 5.28 -20.21
C GLN A 290 4.09 4.64 -20.92
N GLN A 291 5.05 4.12 -20.17
CA GLN A 291 6.23 3.45 -20.73
C GLN A 291 6.00 1.96 -20.99
N GLU A 292 4.78 1.45 -20.74
CA GLU A 292 4.48 0.00 -20.86
C GLU A 292 5.51 -0.85 -20.10
N ALA A 293 5.97 -0.32 -18.95
CA ALA A 293 7.08 -0.88 -18.22
C ALA A 293 6.78 -2.32 -17.76
N LEU A 294 5.53 -2.63 -17.42
CA LEU A 294 5.11 -3.97 -16.99
C LEU A 294 5.18 -5.00 -18.12
N ASP A 295 4.91 -4.60 -19.37
CA ASP A 295 5.02 -5.48 -20.54
C ASP A 295 6.47 -5.70 -20.92
N ARG A 296 7.30 -4.67 -20.76
CA ARG A 296 8.73 -4.73 -21.04
C ARG A 296 9.52 -5.50 -19.98
N TYR A 297 9.13 -5.38 -18.71
CA TYR A 297 9.80 -6.00 -17.57
C TYR A 297 8.87 -7.00 -16.87
N VAL A 298 8.73 -8.17 -17.49
CA VAL A 298 7.72 -9.19 -17.17
C VAL A 298 7.73 -9.73 -15.74
N TYR A 299 8.83 -9.58 -14.99
CA TYR A 299 8.91 -9.99 -13.60
C TYR A 299 8.63 -8.86 -12.61
N LEU A 300 8.43 -7.62 -13.08
CA LEU A 300 8.25 -6.46 -12.21
C LEU A 300 6.99 -6.59 -11.34
N GLU A 301 5.90 -7.07 -11.93
CA GLU A 301 4.65 -7.35 -11.22
C GLU A 301 4.83 -8.46 -10.16
N HIS A 302 5.62 -9.49 -10.47
CA HIS A 302 5.96 -10.54 -9.50
C HIS A 302 6.76 -9.97 -8.33
N GLY A 303 7.78 -9.15 -8.61
CA GLY A 303 8.58 -8.48 -7.57
C GLY A 303 7.73 -7.64 -6.62
N ALA A 304 6.76 -6.89 -7.16
CA ALA A 304 5.82 -6.12 -6.35
C ALA A 304 4.94 -7.02 -5.47
N HIS A 305 4.37 -8.10 -6.00
CA HIS A 305 3.57 -9.02 -5.19
C HIS A 305 4.40 -9.73 -4.11
N TRP A 306 5.67 -10.09 -4.39
CA TRP A 306 6.55 -10.63 -3.35
C TRP A 306 6.88 -9.60 -2.27
N ALA A 307 7.07 -8.33 -2.63
CA ALA A 307 7.21 -7.23 -1.67
C ALA A 307 5.96 -7.10 -0.78
N ILE A 308 4.77 -7.12 -1.40
CA ILE A 308 3.49 -7.12 -0.68
C ILE A 308 3.34 -8.31 0.26
N GLY A 309 3.72 -9.51 -0.18
CA GLY A 309 3.70 -10.70 0.67
C GLY A 309 4.61 -10.57 1.89
N ALA A 310 5.81 -10.01 1.70
CA ALA A 310 6.73 -9.72 2.79
C ALA A 310 6.15 -8.65 3.75
N LEU A 311 5.59 -7.56 3.22
CA LEU A 311 4.93 -6.51 4.00
C LEU A 311 3.76 -7.08 4.80
N ALA A 312 2.92 -7.91 4.18
CA ALA A 312 1.80 -8.58 4.87
C ALA A 312 2.25 -9.42 6.07
N VAL A 313 3.36 -10.15 5.93
CA VAL A 313 3.95 -10.92 7.04
C VAL A 313 4.50 -9.99 8.12
N ILE A 314 5.20 -8.92 7.74
CA ILE A 314 5.72 -7.91 8.66
C ILE A 314 4.57 -7.29 9.46
N MET A 315 3.49 -6.86 8.81
CA MET A 315 2.31 -6.31 9.48
C MET A 315 1.67 -7.31 10.44
N LEU A 316 1.52 -8.57 10.06
CA LEU A 316 0.96 -9.58 10.97
C LEU A 316 1.88 -9.85 12.18
N LEU A 317 3.19 -9.76 12.01
CA LEU A 317 4.14 -9.89 13.13
C LEU A 317 4.12 -8.66 14.04
N SER A 318 3.94 -7.46 13.50
CA SER A 318 3.87 -6.21 14.26
C SER A 318 2.61 -6.05 15.12
N ILE A 319 1.67 -7.00 15.07
CA ILE A 319 0.57 -7.13 16.05
C ILE A 319 1.14 -7.14 17.47
N GLU A 320 2.27 -7.81 17.69
CA GLU A 320 3.04 -7.70 18.93
C GLU A 320 4.18 -6.70 18.74
N GLN A 321 4.16 -5.61 19.49
CA GLN A 321 5.15 -4.52 19.41
C GLN A 321 6.61 -4.97 19.49
N ARG A 322 6.88 -6.10 20.17
CA ARG A 322 8.24 -6.68 20.25
C ARG A 322 8.81 -7.07 18.89
N PHE A 323 7.95 -7.37 17.91
CA PHE A 323 8.33 -7.76 16.55
C PHE A 323 8.16 -6.61 15.55
N GLU A 324 7.95 -5.39 16.04
CA GLU A 324 7.88 -4.23 15.17
C GLU A 324 9.21 -4.02 14.44
N ILE A 325 9.13 -4.04 13.12
CA ILE A 325 10.29 -3.92 12.22
C ILE A 325 10.41 -2.45 11.81
N PRO A 326 11.60 -1.85 11.95
CA PRO A 326 11.81 -0.47 11.50
C PRO A 326 11.44 -0.30 10.03
N GLU A 327 10.77 0.78 9.69
CA GLU A 327 10.26 1.07 8.35
C GLU A 327 11.33 1.11 7.29
N ALA A 328 12.53 1.59 7.62
CA ALA A 328 13.67 1.54 6.71
C ALA A 328 14.00 0.11 6.27
N VAL A 329 13.78 -0.89 7.15
CA VAL A 329 13.96 -2.31 6.82
C VAL A 329 12.82 -2.79 5.92
N THR A 330 11.57 -2.45 6.26
CA THR A 330 10.37 -2.78 5.46
C THR A 330 10.50 -2.20 4.04
N ALA A 331 10.84 -0.93 3.92
CA ALA A 331 11.10 -0.28 2.63
C ALA A 331 12.22 -0.97 1.85
N SER A 332 13.31 -1.36 2.53
CA SER A 332 14.44 -2.05 1.90
C SER A 332 14.02 -3.41 1.32
N VAL A 333 13.15 -4.15 2.00
CA VAL A 333 12.62 -5.43 1.52
C VAL A 333 11.87 -5.23 0.19
N GLY A 334 10.99 -4.24 0.10
CA GLY A 334 10.29 -3.88 -1.13
C GLY A 334 11.24 -3.55 -2.27
N VAL A 335 12.21 -2.66 -2.02
CA VAL A 335 13.22 -2.25 -3.00
C VAL A 335 14.04 -3.45 -3.50
N VAL A 336 14.42 -4.38 -2.62
CA VAL A 336 15.19 -5.59 -2.98
C VAL A 336 14.39 -6.50 -3.89
N PHE A 337 13.12 -6.82 -3.57
CA PHE A 337 12.30 -7.68 -4.42
C PHE A 337 12.05 -7.05 -5.79
N ILE A 338 11.70 -5.78 -5.84
CA ILE A 338 11.43 -5.08 -7.10
C ILE A 338 12.71 -4.92 -7.92
N GLY A 339 13.84 -4.55 -7.29
CA GLY A 339 15.12 -4.42 -7.95
C GLY A 339 15.62 -5.75 -8.51
N ALA A 340 15.47 -6.84 -7.77
CA ALA A 340 15.81 -8.19 -8.25
C ALA A 340 14.94 -8.59 -9.44
N ALA A 341 13.63 -8.40 -9.36
CA ALA A 341 12.69 -8.70 -10.44
C ALA A 341 12.98 -7.88 -11.71
N PHE A 342 13.29 -6.60 -11.55
CA PHE A 342 13.72 -5.72 -12.63
C PHE A 342 15.01 -6.22 -13.27
N GLY A 343 16.06 -6.49 -12.48
CA GLY A 343 17.33 -7.01 -12.97
C GLY A 343 17.18 -8.34 -13.73
N TRP A 344 16.34 -9.24 -13.21
CA TRP A 344 16.02 -10.51 -13.87
C TRP A 344 15.28 -10.33 -15.19
N SER A 345 14.36 -9.37 -15.25
CA SER A 345 13.64 -9.01 -16.49
C SER A 345 14.62 -8.47 -17.55
N VAL A 346 15.56 -7.60 -17.16
CA VAL A 346 16.60 -7.07 -18.05
C VAL A 346 17.50 -8.21 -18.59
N LEU A 347 17.92 -9.12 -17.73
CA LEU A 347 18.74 -10.28 -18.12
C LEU A 347 17.99 -11.20 -19.10
N ARG A 348 16.71 -11.44 -18.86
CA ARG A 348 15.85 -12.20 -19.77
C ARG A 348 15.76 -11.54 -21.15
N ASN A 349 15.47 -10.24 -21.19
CA ASN A 349 15.35 -9.49 -22.43
C ASN A 349 16.66 -9.51 -23.24
N ARG A 350 17.81 -9.36 -22.59
CA ARG A 350 19.13 -9.46 -23.26
C ARG A 350 19.39 -10.84 -23.84
N ARG A 351 18.93 -11.92 -23.20
CA ARG A 351 19.08 -13.29 -23.72
C ARG A 351 18.19 -13.53 -24.93
N SER A 352 16.94 -13.10 -24.91
CA SER A 352 16.03 -13.24 -26.05
C SER A 352 16.50 -12.47 -27.29
N THR A 353 17.05 -11.26 -27.11
CA THR A 353 17.61 -10.47 -28.22
C THR A 353 18.84 -11.16 -28.86
N ARG A 354 19.67 -11.86 -28.08
CA ARG A 354 20.83 -12.60 -28.61
C ARG A 354 20.46 -13.85 -29.40
N VAL A 355 19.35 -14.50 -29.05
CA VAL A 355 18.84 -15.69 -29.76
C VAL A 355 18.16 -15.31 -31.07
N SER A 356 17.60 -14.11 -31.18
CA SER A 356 16.90 -13.61 -32.38
C SER A 356 17.84 -12.92 -33.39
N ALA A 357 19.12 -12.72 -33.06
CA ALA A 357 20.10 -12.19 -34.01
C ALA A 357 20.47 -13.33 -35.00
N PRO A 358 20.20 -13.17 -36.30
CA PRO A 358 20.69 -14.13 -37.30
C PRO A 358 22.22 -14.20 -37.18
N GLY A 359 22.74 -15.44 -37.06
CA GLY A 359 24.17 -15.67 -37.06
C GLY A 359 24.80 -15.15 -38.38
N PRO A 360 26.10 -14.83 -38.35
CA PRO A 360 26.79 -14.27 -39.51
C PRO A 360 26.80 -15.20 -40.71
#